data_5345505a74bd926666d273a36cbd39c9
#
_entry.id   5345505a74bd926666d273a36cbd39c9
#
_cell.length_a   1.000
_cell.length_b   1.000
_cell.length_c   1.000
_cell.angle_alpha   90.00
_cell.angle_beta   90.00
_cell.angle_gamma   90.00
#
_symmetry.space_group_name_H-M   'P 1'
#
loop_
_entity.id
_entity.type
_entity.pdbx_description
1 polymer ?
#
loop_
_entity_poly.entity_id
_entity_poly.type
_entity_poly.pdbx_seq_one_letter_code
_entity_poly.pdbx_strand_id
1 'polypeptide(L)'
;MKLQSSLIHALLAVVLLSLSVACGPKVAVKKGGPVDTGAGSVVAARKYLEGRWTLESFEVYPPGKPTVSVKGQGTLSYDDFSNLSMELRTDVATSDALRAAGIEIQDGTISTTGRTAVDMQNRTLTYVVAGQPAGSTGPLAMSRPRHWQVDGNVLTLTTKDDAGKPVSVSKWRKIS
;
A
#
# COMPACT_ATOMS: atom_id res chain seq x y z
N MET A 1 77.89 -11.41 -9.38
CA MET A 1 76.71 -10.68 -9.95
C MET A 1 75.76 -11.64 -10.68
N LYS A 2 75.17 -12.64 -10.02
CA LYS A 2 74.20 -13.57 -10.65
C LYS A 2 72.95 -13.87 -9.79
N LEU A 3 72.80 -13.22 -8.64
CA LEU A 3 71.70 -13.49 -7.72
C LEU A 3 70.53 -12.51 -7.84
N GLN A 4 70.61 -11.39 -8.55
CA GLN A 4 69.52 -10.39 -8.66
C GLN A 4 68.49 -10.70 -9.77
N SER A 5 68.87 -11.51 -10.74
CA SER A 5 67.96 -11.82 -11.87
C SER A 5 66.86 -12.83 -11.52
N SER A 6 67.07 -13.67 -10.53
CA SER A 6 66.14 -14.74 -10.17
C SER A 6 64.96 -14.25 -9.31
N LEU A 7 65.16 -13.15 -8.56
CA LEU A 7 64.13 -12.56 -7.69
C LEU A 7 63.07 -11.78 -8.46
N ILE A 8 63.46 -11.16 -9.58
CA ILE A 8 62.54 -10.37 -10.42
C ILE A 8 61.54 -11.29 -11.15
N HIS A 9 61.99 -12.47 -11.58
CA HIS A 9 61.11 -13.41 -12.27
C HIS A 9 60.10 -14.10 -11.35
N ALA A 10 60.44 -14.26 -10.08
CA ALA A 10 59.51 -14.81 -9.08
C ALA A 10 58.40 -13.83 -8.68
N LEU A 11 58.71 -12.52 -8.68
CA LEU A 11 57.69 -11.50 -8.38
C LEU A 11 56.71 -11.27 -9.51
N LEU A 12 57.13 -11.44 -10.76
CA LEU A 12 56.24 -11.27 -11.94
C LEU A 12 55.26 -12.43 -12.08
N ALA A 13 55.62 -13.64 -11.63
CA ALA A 13 54.72 -14.80 -11.67
C ALA A 13 53.57 -14.74 -10.65
N VAL A 14 53.75 -14.06 -9.52
CA VAL A 14 52.74 -13.94 -8.47
C VAL A 14 51.68 -12.87 -8.83
N VAL A 15 52.05 -11.85 -9.59
CA VAL A 15 51.10 -10.78 -10.01
C VAL A 15 50.14 -11.23 -11.12
N LEU A 16 50.53 -12.25 -11.91
CA LEU A 16 49.69 -12.75 -13.01
C LEU A 16 48.62 -13.76 -12.55
N LEU A 17 48.72 -14.31 -11.33
CA LEU A 17 47.72 -15.26 -10.81
C LEU A 17 46.56 -14.59 -10.07
N SER A 18 46.60 -13.28 -9.81
CA SER A 18 45.57 -12.58 -9.06
C SER A 18 44.46 -11.93 -9.91
N LEU A 19 44.48 -12.11 -11.23
CA LEU A 19 43.52 -11.50 -12.15
C LEU A 19 42.42 -12.45 -12.68
N SER A 20 42.31 -13.63 -12.11
CA SER A 20 41.29 -14.61 -12.53
C SER A 20 40.12 -14.78 -11.56
N VAL A 21 39.78 -13.75 -10.78
CA VAL A 21 38.59 -13.80 -9.94
C VAL A 21 37.66 -12.69 -10.34
N ALA A 22 36.59 -13.02 -10.97
CA ALA A 22 35.25 -12.53 -10.90
C ALA A 22 34.50 -12.54 -12.26
N CYS A 23 34.38 -13.72 -12.82
CA CYS A 23 33.16 -13.99 -13.57
C CYS A 23 32.21 -14.73 -12.66
N GLY A 24 31.62 -14.03 -11.70
CA GLY A 24 30.41 -14.51 -11.04
C GLY A 24 29.33 -14.74 -12.09
N PRO A 25 28.44 -15.74 -11.92
CA PRO A 25 27.38 -15.98 -12.87
C PRO A 25 26.58 -14.69 -13.02
N LYS A 26 26.56 -14.13 -14.22
CA LYS A 26 25.66 -13.03 -14.57
C LYS A 26 24.27 -13.58 -14.39
N VAL A 27 23.63 -13.25 -13.26
CA VAL A 27 22.20 -13.49 -13.08
C VAL A 27 21.52 -12.76 -14.23
N ALA A 28 20.98 -13.51 -15.18
CA ALA A 28 20.25 -12.97 -16.29
C ALA A 28 19.01 -12.27 -15.70
N VAL A 29 19.06 -10.95 -15.61
CA VAL A 29 17.87 -10.16 -15.30
C VAL A 29 16.89 -10.43 -16.44
N LYS A 30 15.82 -11.16 -16.14
CA LYS A 30 14.72 -11.36 -17.08
C LYS A 30 14.19 -9.98 -17.47
N LYS A 31 14.52 -9.53 -18.68
CA LYS A 31 13.88 -8.35 -19.27
C LYS A 31 12.40 -8.67 -19.42
N GLY A 32 11.53 -7.89 -18.77
CA GLY A 32 10.12 -7.77 -19.15
C GLY A 32 9.09 -8.42 -18.24
N GLY A 33 9.38 -8.70 -16.96
CA GLY A 33 8.33 -8.90 -15.97
C GLY A 33 8.04 -7.60 -15.22
N PRO A 34 6.84 -7.38 -14.68
CA PRO A 34 6.64 -6.30 -13.73
C PRO A 34 7.67 -6.48 -12.62
N VAL A 35 8.37 -5.39 -12.29
CA VAL A 35 9.35 -5.39 -11.20
C VAL A 35 8.60 -5.82 -9.96
N ASP A 36 8.91 -6.99 -9.44
CA ASP A 36 8.37 -7.45 -8.16
C ASP A 36 9.01 -6.58 -7.08
N THR A 37 8.30 -5.54 -6.66
CA THR A 37 8.76 -4.59 -5.65
C THR A 37 8.62 -5.15 -4.24
N GLY A 38 8.68 -6.43 -4.09
CA GLY A 38 8.55 -7.10 -2.80
C GLY A 38 7.37 -8.07 -2.77
N ALA A 39 7.48 -9.00 -1.88
CA ALA A 39 6.67 -10.18 -1.72
C ALA A 39 5.25 -10.08 -2.30
N GLY A 40 5.12 -10.54 -3.50
CA GLY A 40 3.83 -10.84 -4.05
C GLY A 40 3.13 -9.72 -4.77
N SER A 41 3.85 -8.91 -5.44
CA SER A 41 3.38 -8.19 -6.63
C SER A 41 1.88 -7.81 -6.71
N VAL A 42 1.59 -6.94 -7.63
CA VAL A 42 0.24 -6.59 -8.11
C VAL A 42 -0.66 -7.83 -8.33
N VAL A 43 -0.12 -8.98 -8.76
CA VAL A 43 -0.88 -10.22 -8.98
C VAL A 43 -1.46 -10.80 -7.69
N ALA A 44 -0.69 -10.82 -6.60
CA ALA A 44 -1.21 -11.32 -5.32
C ALA A 44 -2.20 -10.31 -4.68
N ALA A 45 -1.95 -9.00 -4.85
CA ALA A 45 -2.91 -7.98 -4.43
C ALA A 45 -4.24 -8.11 -5.16
N ARG A 46 -4.21 -8.33 -6.47
CA ARG A 46 -5.39 -8.60 -7.29
C ARG A 46 -6.21 -9.76 -6.73
N LYS A 47 -5.58 -10.86 -6.42
CA LYS A 47 -6.27 -12.04 -5.88
C LYS A 47 -7.09 -11.76 -4.63
N TYR A 48 -6.62 -10.85 -3.77
CA TYR A 48 -7.27 -10.54 -2.49
C TYR A 48 -8.20 -9.34 -2.57
N LEU A 49 -7.84 -8.32 -3.31
CA LEU A 49 -8.52 -7.02 -3.31
C LEU A 49 -9.49 -6.84 -4.48
N GLU A 50 -9.17 -7.43 -5.65
CA GLU A 50 -10.00 -7.31 -6.84
C GLU A 50 -11.43 -7.75 -6.60
N GLY A 51 -12.37 -6.96 -7.10
CA GLY A 51 -13.79 -7.24 -7.04
C GLY A 51 -14.60 -6.05 -6.52
N ARG A 52 -15.86 -6.32 -6.26
CA ARG A 52 -16.82 -5.38 -5.70
C ARG A 52 -17.17 -5.79 -4.28
N TRP A 53 -17.27 -4.78 -3.44
CA TRP A 53 -17.47 -4.91 -2.02
C TRP A 53 -18.60 -3.99 -1.56
N THR A 54 -19.40 -4.44 -0.61
CA THR A 54 -20.41 -3.61 0.07
C THR A 54 -19.99 -3.36 1.51
N LEU A 55 -20.29 -2.18 2.03
CA LEU A 55 -19.96 -1.80 3.39
C LEU A 55 -20.75 -2.63 4.40
N GLU A 56 -20.05 -3.20 5.38
CA GLU A 56 -20.66 -3.81 6.57
C GLU A 56 -20.64 -2.87 7.76
N SER A 57 -19.47 -2.24 8.00
CA SER A 57 -19.31 -1.28 9.08
C SER A 57 -18.18 -0.31 8.78
N PHE A 58 -18.30 0.91 9.28
CA PHE A 58 -17.23 1.87 9.26
C PHE A 58 -17.24 2.68 10.56
N GLU A 59 -16.13 2.65 11.27
CA GLU A 59 -15.91 3.37 12.51
C GLU A 59 -14.76 4.36 12.34
N VAL A 60 -14.96 5.55 12.90
CA VAL A 60 -13.96 6.63 12.94
C VAL A 60 -13.68 6.97 14.39
N TYR A 61 -12.40 7.08 14.72
CA TYR A 61 -11.91 7.38 16.08
C TYR A 61 -11.21 8.74 16.10
N PRO A 62 -11.95 9.84 16.16
CA PRO A 62 -11.35 11.18 16.16
C PRO A 62 -10.59 11.41 17.47
N PRO A 63 -9.39 12.02 17.44
CA PRO A 63 -8.63 12.29 18.66
C PRO A 63 -9.43 13.13 19.66
N GLY A 64 -9.52 12.67 20.91
CA GLY A 64 -10.21 13.39 21.98
C GLY A 64 -11.73 13.52 21.84
N LYS A 65 -12.35 12.78 20.92
CA LYS A 65 -13.79 12.79 20.69
C LYS A 65 -14.36 11.38 20.73
N PRO A 66 -15.67 11.22 20.92
CA PRO A 66 -16.33 9.92 20.84
C PRO A 66 -16.15 9.27 19.47
N THR A 67 -16.14 7.94 19.45
CA THR A 67 -16.17 7.16 18.23
C THR A 67 -17.44 7.46 17.43
N VAL A 68 -17.28 7.64 16.12
CA VAL A 68 -18.39 7.83 15.17
C VAL A 68 -18.58 6.53 14.42
N SER A 69 -19.71 5.86 14.63
CA SER A 69 -20.15 4.74 13.82
C SER A 69 -20.89 5.27 12.60
N VAL A 70 -20.34 5.03 11.43
CA VAL A 70 -20.95 5.46 10.18
C VAL A 70 -22.06 4.50 9.81
N LYS A 71 -23.27 5.00 9.82
CA LYS A 71 -24.48 4.32 9.34
C LYS A 71 -24.70 4.72 7.90
N GLY A 72 -24.90 3.76 7.02
CA GLY A 72 -25.12 4.08 5.62
C GLY A 72 -24.84 2.90 4.70
N GLN A 73 -24.89 3.18 3.42
CA GLN A 73 -24.58 2.23 2.37
C GLN A 73 -23.30 2.65 1.68
N GLY A 74 -22.46 1.69 1.35
CA GLY A 74 -21.20 1.96 0.66
C GLY A 74 -20.86 0.85 -0.31
N THR A 75 -20.22 1.24 -1.39
CA THR A 75 -19.60 0.34 -2.36
C THR A 75 -18.12 0.68 -2.49
N LEU A 76 -17.33 -0.35 -2.65
CA LEU A 76 -15.90 -0.25 -2.91
C LEU A 76 -15.59 -1.22 -4.04
N SER A 77 -14.83 -0.79 -5.03
CA SER A 77 -14.37 -1.67 -6.09
C SER A 77 -12.91 -1.44 -6.41
N TYR A 78 -12.23 -2.54 -6.67
CA TYR A 78 -10.90 -2.57 -7.24
C TYR A 78 -10.95 -3.40 -8.52
N ASP A 79 -10.42 -2.87 -9.60
CA ASP A 79 -10.29 -3.62 -10.83
C ASP A 79 -8.90 -4.28 -10.98
N ASP A 80 -8.72 -5.00 -12.06
CA ASP A 80 -7.47 -5.70 -12.38
C ASP A 80 -6.29 -4.77 -12.69
N PHE A 81 -6.53 -3.48 -12.89
CA PHE A 81 -5.52 -2.43 -13.08
C PHE A 81 -5.23 -1.62 -11.81
N SER A 82 -5.79 -2.04 -10.69
CA SER A 82 -5.70 -1.32 -9.40
C SER A 82 -6.42 0.03 -9.40
N ASN A 83 -7.37 0.25 -10.31
CA ASN A 83 -8.25 1.39 -10.19
C ASN A 83 -9.20 1.18 -9.01
N LEU A 84 -9.42 2.27 -8.29
CA LEU A 84 -10.28 2.35 -7.13
C LEU A 84 -11.52 3.15 -7.47
N SER A 85 -12.67 2.66 -7.06
CA SER A 85 -13.88 3.47 -6.92
C SER A 85 -14.53 3.16 -5.58
N MET A 86 -14.80 4.20 -4.80
CA MET A 86 -15.48 4.09 -3.51
C MET A 86 -16.57 5.15 -3.43
N GLU A 87 -17.74 4.74 -3.00
CA GLU A 87 -18.84 5.61 -2.66
C GLU A 87 -19.45 5.17 -1.33
N LEU A 88 -19.62 6.10 -0.43
CA LEU A 88 -20.25 5.90 0.87
C LEU A 88 -21.31 7.00 1.05
N ARG A 89 -22.56 6.60 1.30
CA ARG A 89 -23.64 7.50 1.64
C ARG A 89 -23.98 7.38 3.11
N THR A 90 -24.17 8.49 3.78
CA THR A 90 -24.47 8.56 5.20
C THR A 90 -25.80 9.28 5.43
N ASP A 91 -26.45 8.97 6.55
CA ASP A 91 -27.57 9.78 7.02
C ASP A 91 -27.10 11.15 7.54
N VAL A 92 -28.06 12.06 7.78
CA VAL A 92 -27.77 13.42 8.21
C VAL A 92 -27.03 13.44 9.54
N ALA A 93 -27.46 12.64 10.51
CA ALA A 93 -26.85 12.61 11.85
C ALA A 93 -25.40 12.10 11.80
N THR A 94 -25.14 11.09 10.99
CA THR A 94 -23.78 10.59 10.73
C THR A 94 -22.92 11.64 10.03
N SER A 95 -23.47 12.33 9.02
CA SER A 95 -22.77 13.40 8.31
C SER A 95 -22.37 14.53 9.25
N ASP A 96 -23.25 14.94 10.15
CA ASP A 96 -22.97 15.99 11.12
C ASP A 96 -21.91 15.55 12.14
N ALA A 97 -21.97 14.32 12.61
CA ALA A 97 -20.95 13.77 13.51
C ALA A 97 -19.57 13.70 12.84
N LEU A 98 -19.50 13.33 11.58
CA LEU A 98 -18.26 13.29 10.81
C LEU A 98 -17.69 14.67 10.54
N ARG A 99 -18.54 15.66 10.18
CA ARG A 99 -18.09 17.06 10.05
C ARG A 99 -17.56 17.61 11.38
N ALA A 100 -18.24 17.32 12.48
CA ALA A 100 -17.77 17.68 13.81
C ALA A 100 -16.44 17.01 14.16
N ALA A 101 -16.15 15.85 13.59
CA ALA A 101 -14.87 15.16 13.68
C ALA A 101 -13.79 15.69 12.72
N GLY A 102 -14.11 16.70 11.89
CA GLY A 102 -13.18 17.28 10.92
C GLY A 102 -13.08 16.50 9.60
N ILE A 103 -14.09 15.73 9.27
CA ILE A 103 -14.16 14.95 8.02
C ILE A 103 -15.06 15.69 7.05
N GLU A 104 -14.53 15.97 5.87
CA GLU A 104 -15.33 16.58 4.80
C GLU A 104 -16.30 15.58 4.19
N ILE A 105 -17.56 15.95 4.18
CA ILE A 105 -18.64 15.22 3.52
C ILE A 105 -19.41 16.18 2.65
N GLN A 106 -19.57 15.84 1.40
CA GLN A 106 -20.36 16.58 0.44
C GLN A 106 -21.72 15.89 0.24
N ASP A 107 -22.79 16.60 0.58
CA ASP A 107 -24.16 16.11 0.40
C ASP A 107 -24.44 14.70 0.96
N GLY A 108 -23.89 14.41 2.15
CA GLY A 108 -24.03 13.11 2.78
C GLY A 108 -23.23 11.99 2.09
N THR A 109 -22.38 12.33 1.15
CA THR A 109 -21.62 11.36 0.37
C THR A 109 -20.11 11.56 0.55
N ILE A 110 -19.41 10.48 0.74
CA ILE A 110 -17.95 10.39 0.58
C ILE A 110 -17.73 9.57 -0.67
N SER A 111 -17.13 10.16 -1.70
CA SER A 111 -16.78 9.44 -2.91
C SER A 111 -15.32 9.68 -3.29
N THR A 112 -14.70 8.67 -3.87
CA THR A 112 -13.36 8.78 -4.42
C THR A 112 -13.15 7.82 -5.57
N THR A 113 -12.40 8.28 -6.55
CA THR A 113 -11.88 7.44 -7.63
C THR A 113 -10.39 7.70 -7.77
N GLY A 114 -9.66 6.71 -8.18
CA GLY A 114 -8.21 6.84 -8.32
C GLY A 114 -7.54 5.51 -8.58
N ARG A 115 -6.31 5.42 -8.16
CA ARG A 115 -5.52 4.17 -8.21
C ARG A 115 -5.11 3.75 -6.81
N THR A 116 -4.76 2.50 -6.66
CA THR A 116 -4.28 1.94 -5.40
C THR A 116 -2.84 1.48 -5.57
N ALA A 117 -1.95 2.01 -4.73
CA ALA A 117 -0.61 1.46 -4.54
C ALA A 117 -0.67 0.44 -3.40
N VAL A 118 -0.24 -0.79 -3.65
CA VAL A 118 -0.31 -1.89 -2.68
C VAL A 118 1.08 -2.35 -2.30
N ASP A 119 1.32 -2.41 -0.99
CA ASP A 119 2.50 -3.03 -0.38
C ASP A 119 2.07 -4.35 0.26
N MET A 120 2.49 -5.45 -0.36
CA MET A 120 2.15 -6.79 0.11
C MET A 120 2.95 -7.20 1.34
N GLN A 121 4.17 -6.70 1.49
CA GLN A 121 5.03 -7.02 2.61
C GLN A 121 4.46 -6.49 3.92
N ASN A 122 4.01 -5.23 3.91
CA ASN A 122 3.44 -4.57 5.07
C ASN A 122 1.91 -4.70 5.13
N ARG A 123 1.30 -5.34 4.13
CA ARG A 123 -0.16 -5.43 3.98
C ARG A 123 -0.84 -4.08 4.08
N THR A 124 -0.28 -3.10 3.37
CA THR A 124 -0.86 -1.76 3.29
C THR A 124 -1.26 -1.41 1.86
N LEU A 125 -2.22 -0.54 1.75
CA LEU A 125 -2.60 0.10 0.50
C LEU A 125 -2.74 1.60 0.70
N THR A 126 -2.43 2.35 -0.32
CA THR A 126 -2.53 3.81 -0.34
C THR A 126 -3.34 4.23 -1.56
N TYR A 127 -4.29 5.13 -1.37
CA TYR A 127 -5.06 5.67 -2.47
C TYR A 127 -4.32 6.82 -3.12
N VAL A 128 -4.21 6.76 -4.44
CA VAL A 128 -3.61 7.79 -5.29
C VAL A 128 -4.76 8.44 -6.06
N VAL A 129 -5.24 9.56 -5.55
CA VAL A 129 -6.38 10.30 -6.11
C VAL A 129 -5.85 11.50 -6.89
N ALA A 130 -6.30 11.64 -8.14
CA ALA A 130 -5.92 12.79 -8.96
C ALA A 130 -6.46 14.10 -8.35
N GLY A 131 -5.61 15.13 -8.33
CA GLY A 131 -5.99 16.46 -7.84
C GLY A 131 -5.97 16.62 -6.31
N GLN A 132 -5.69 15.58 -5.54
CA GLN A 132 -5.43 15.78 -4.11
C GLN A 132 -3.99 16.20 -3.86
N PRO A 133 -3.76 17.27 -3.06
CA PRO A 133 -2.40 17.66 -2.68
C PRO A 133 -1.71 16.50 -1.96
N ALA A 134 -0.46 16.26 -2.32
CA ALA A 134 0.41 15.42 -1.52
C ALA A 134 0.49 16.06 -0.11
N GLY A 135 0.02 15.36 0.92
CA GLY A 135 0.06 15.86 2.29
C GLY A 135 -1.27 16.35 2.86
N SER A 136 -2.42 16.01 2.26
CA SER A 136 -3.69 16.18 2.97
C SER A 136 -3.61 15.50 4.34
N THR A 137 -3.68 16.30 5.40
CA THR A 137 -3.50 15.87 6.79
C THR A 137 -4.86 15.74 7.44
N GLY A 138 -5.32 14.56 7.61
CA GLY A 138 -6.56 14.28 8.33
C GLY A 138 -6.63 12.82 8.73
N PRO A 139 -7.49 12.45 9.66
CA PRO A 139 -7.61 11.07 10.10
C PRO A 139 -8.02 10.13 8.96
N LEU A 140 -8.70 10.63 7.95
CA LEU A 140 -9.12 9.88 6.75
C LEU A 140 -8.41 10.33 5.47
N ALA A 141 -7.26 11.03 5.57
CA ALA A 141 -6.50 11.44 4.39
C ALA A 141 -6.27 10.26 3.45
N MET A 142 -6.54 10.45 2.16
CA MET A 142 -6.43 9.39 1.16
C MET A 142 -4.99 8.91 0.99
N SER A 143 -4.02 9.77 1.29
CA SER A 143 -2.59 9.47 1.28
C SER A 143 -2.10 8.62 2.46
N ARG A 144 -2.92 8.43 3.52
CA ARG A 144 -2.53 7.58 4.63
C ARG A 144 -2.57 6.10 4.22
N PRO A 145 -1.53 5.31 4.55
CA PRO A 145 -1.57 3.88 4.36
C PRO A 145 -2.70 3.23 5.16
N ARG A 146 -3.41 2.32 4.52
CA ARG A 146 -4.45 1.50 5.14
C ARG A 146 -3.95 0.07 5.25
N HIS A 147 -3.87 -0.45 6.46
CA HIS A 147 -3.61 -1.87 6.66
C HIS A 147 -4.83 -2.65 6.21
N TRP A 148 -4.63 -3.64 5.37
CA TRP A 148 -5.70 -4.50 4.88
C TRP A 148 -5.55 -5.93 5.39
N GLN A 149 -6.68 -6.54 5.66
CA GLN A 149 -6.80 -7.95 5.99
C GLN A 149 -8.02 -8.51 5.28
N VAL A 150 -7.89 -9.67 4.67
CA VAL A 150 -9.00 -10.41 4.07
C VAL A 150 -9.19 -11.69 4.85
N ASP A 151 -10.41 -11.90 5.34
CA ASP A 151 -10.84 -13.11 6.02
C ASP A 151 -12.11 -13.63 5.33
N GLY A 152 -11.95 -14.73 4.59
CA GLY A 152 -13.01 -15.20 3.69
C GLY A 152 -13.41 -14.13 2.68
N ASN A 153 -14.66 -13.67 2.77
CA ASN A 153 -15.20 -12.62 1.90
C ASN A 153 -15.24 -11.25 2.59
N VAL A 154 -14.57 -11.06 3.71
CA VAL A 154 -14.56 -9.77 4.42
C VAL A 154 -13.19 -9.13 4.29
N LEU A 155 -13.16 -7.93 3.73
CA LEU A 155 -12.00 -7.06 3.70
C LEU A 155 -12.11 -6.05 4.85
N THR A 156 -11.13 -6.05 5.73
CA THR A 156 -10.97 -5.04 6.78
C THR A 156 -9.88 -4.05 6.38
N LEU A 157 -10.19 -2.77 6.41
CA LEU A 157 -9.24 -1.68 6.19
C LEU A 157 -9.09 -0.87 7.47
N THR A 158 -7.87 -0.77 7.98
CA THR A 158 -7.54 -0.01 9.19
C THR A 158 -6.57 1.10 8.85
N THR A 159 -6.97 2.35 9.07
CA THR A 159 -6.06 3.50 9.01
C THR A 159 -5.57 3.77 10.43
N LYS A 160 -4.27 4.06 10.57
CA LYS A 160 -3.63 4.35 11.85
C LYS A 160 -3.01 5.74 11.85
N ASP A 161 -2.90 6.33 13.03
CA ASP A 161 -2.09 7.54 13.25
C ASP A 161 -0.59 7.19 13.31
N ASP A 162 0.23 8.20 13.51
CA ASP A 162 1.68 8.06 13.59
C ASP A 162 2.13 7.31 14.87
N ALA A 163 1.26 7.22 15.88
CA ALA A 163 1.47 6.42 17.08
C ALA A 163 0.99 4.96 16.94
N GLY A 164 0.49 4.58 15.76
CA GLY A 164 -0.01 3.25 15.47
C GLY A 164 -1.43 2.96 15.99
N LYS A 165 -2.14 3.96 16.51
CA LYS A 165 -3.52 3.80 16.98
C LYS A 165 -4.48 3.85 15.79
N PRO A 166 -5.52 3.02 15.76
CA PRO A 166 -6.56 3.12 14.75
C PRO A 166 -7.23 4.50 14.78
N VAL A 167 -7.34 5.14 13.63
CA VAL A 167 -8.15 6.35 13.41
C VAL A 167 -9.40 6.05 12.61
N SER A 168 -9.41 4.94 11.85
CA SER A 168 -10.62 4.39 11.26
C SER A 168 -10.49 2.90 11.00
N VAL A 169 -11.62 2.19 11.04
CA VAL A 169 -11.74 0.79 10.65
C VAL A 169 -12.99 0.64 9.80
N SER A 170 -12.85 0.07 8.61
CA SER A 170 -13.99 -0.30 7.78
C SER A 170 -13.96 -1.78 7.43
N LYS A 171 -15.14 -2.40 7.38
CA LYS A 171 -15.33 -3.77 6.96
C LYS A 171 -16.23 -3.80 5.74
N TRP A 172 -15.81 -4.57 4.77
CA TRP A 172 -16.43 -4.66 3.47
C TRP A 172 -16.65 -6.12 3.10
N ARG A 173 -17.85 -6.47 2.69
CA ARG A 173 -18.18 -7.82 2.22
C ARG A 173 -18.08 -7.90 0.71
N LYS A 174 -17.38 -8.91 0.22
CA LYS A 174 -17.25 -9.16 -1.22
C LYS A 174 -18.59 -9.60 -1.80
N ILE A 175 -18.95 -9.04 -2.95
CA ILE A 175 -20.19 -9.35 -3.67
C ILE A 175 -19.93 -9.89 -5.09
N SER A 176 -18.75 -9.67 -5.65
CA SER A 176 -18.30 -10.25 -6.92
C SER A 176 -16.79 -10.12 -7.09
#